data_d2bb8a786d13e545f685c33ea8350ac8
#
_entry.id   d2bb8a786d13e545f685c33ea8350ac8
#
_cell.length_a   1.000
_cell.length_b   1.000
_cell.length_c   1.000
_cell.angle_alpha   90.00
_cell.angle_beta   90.00
_cell.angle_gamma   90.00
#
_symmetry.space_group_name_H-M   'P 1'
#
loop_
_entity.id
_entity.type
_entity.pdbx_description
1 polymer ?
#
loop_
_entity_poly.entity_id
_entity_poly.type
_entity_poly.pdbx_seq_one_letter_code
_entity_poly.pdbx_strand_id
1 'polypeptide(L)' 'MYFTDRGIEELASRRGEETVTLAWLAERLSEFVDVNPEFEVPTERFATWLARLDDEDE' A
#
# COMPACT_ATOMS: atom_id res chain seq x y z
N MET A 1 -23.52 2.41 -5.20
CA MET A 1 -22.28 2.63 -5.44
C MET A 1 -21.54 1.39 -5.61
N TYR A 2 -20.56 1.47 -6.25
CA TYR A 2 -19.96 0.34 -6.53
C TYR A 2 -18.51 0.61 -6.54
N PHE A 3 -17.76 -0.28 -6.02
CA PHE A 3 -16.37 -0.09 -5.90
C PHE A 3 -15.68 -0.97 -6.86
N THR A 4 -14.58 -0.52 -7.36
CA THR A 4 -13.79 -1.40 -8.16
C THR A 4 -12.49 -1.55 -7.48
N ASP A 5 -11.88 -2.69 -7.68
CA ASP A 5 -10.55 -2.92 -7.20
C ASP A 5 -9.58 -2.85 -8.35
N ARG A 6 -9.88 -2.02 -9.32
CA ARG A 6 -9.09 -2.03 -10.54
C ARG A 6 -7.63 -1.76 -10.30
N GLY A 7 -7.33 -0.79 -9.45
CA GLY A 7 -5.93 -0.51 -9.16
C GLY A 7 -5.24 -1.67 -8.47
N ILE A 8 -5.93 -2.28 -7.53
CA ILE A 8 -5.39 -3.42 -6.83
C ILE A 8 -5.21 -4.59 -7.79
N GLU A 9 -6.21 -4.81 -8.63
CA GLU A 9 -6.13 -5.89 -9.59
C GLU A 9 -5.05 -5.65 -10.61
N GLU A 10 -4.90 -4.42 -11.04
CA GLU A 10 -3.86 -4.11 -11.99
C GLU A 10 -2.48 -4.36 -11.40
N LEU A 11 -2.29 -3.97 -10.15
CA LEU A 11 -1.03 -4.21 -9.48
C LEU A 11 -0.73 -5.70 -9.42
N ALA A 12 -1.72 -6.48 -8.99
CA ALA A 12 -1.54 -7.92 -8.86
C ALA A 12 -1.29 -8.57 -10.23
N SER A 13 -1.96 -8.06 -11.25
CA SER A 13 -1.85 -8.65 -12.57
C SER A 13 -0.52 -8.30 -13.23
N ARG A 14 -0.08 -7.07 -13.06
CA ARG A 14 1.12 -6.64 -13.76
C ARG A 14 2.39 -6.96 -13.02
N ARG A 15 2.34 -6.95 -11.71
CA ARG A 15 3.55 -7.10 -10.92
C ARG A 15 3.42 -8.12 -9.81
N GLY A 16 2.43 -8.98 -9.93
CA GLY A 16 2.14 -9.92 -8.87
C GLY A 16 3.24 -10.91 -8.60
N GLU A 17 4.14 -11.12 -9.55
CA GLU A 17 5.21 -12.06 -9.34
C GLU A 17 6.50 -11.41 -8.92
N GLU A 18 6.51 -10.08 -8.82
CA GLU A 18 7.70 -9.39 -8.39
C GLU A 18 7.83 -9.45 -6.89
N THR A 19 9.05 -9.47 -6.41
CA THR A 19 9.27 -9.40 -4.98
C THR A 19 10.03 -8.12 -4.70
N VAL A 20 9.64 -7.44 -3.64
CA VAL A 20 10.30 -6.21 -3.23
C VAL A 20 10.41 -6.23 -1.73
N THR A 21 11.31 -5.42 -1.21
CA THR A 21 11.39 -5.30 0.23
C THR A 21 10.30 -4.33 0.71
N LEU A 22 9.91 -4.49 1.96
CA LEU A 22 8.96 -3.55 2.52
C LEU A 22 9.58 -2.18 2.67
N ALA A 23 10.89 -2.10 2.81
CA ALA A 23 11.53 -0.79 2.84
C ALA A 23 11.34 -0.08 1.50
N TRP A 24 11.45 -0.83 0.40
CA TRP A 24 11.19 -0.24 -0.91
C TRP A 24 9.76 0.27 -0.99
N LEU A 25 8.82 -0.54 -0.51
CA LEU A 25 7.42 -0.15 -0.56
C LEU A 25 7.18 1.08 0.30
N ALA A 26 7.80 1.14 1.48
CA ALA A 26 7.62 2.30 2.34
C ALA A 26 8.08 3.57 1.65
N GLU A 27 9.18 3.49 0.90
CA GLU A 27 9.64 4.66 0.16
C GLU A 27 8.68 5.03 -0.94
N ARG A 28 8.10 4.04 -1.60
CA ARG A 28 7.12 4.35 -2.65
C ARG A 28 5.88 5.00 -2.06
N LEU A 29 5.44 4.54 -0.88
CA LEU A 29 4.31 5.16 -0.23
C LEU A 29 4.61 6.62 0.12
N SER A 30 5.82 6.88 0.57
CA SER A 30 6.23 8.23 0.90
C SER A 30 6.20 9.12 -0.34
N GLU A 31 6.71 8.61 -1.45
CA GLU A 31 6.67 9.38 -2.69
C GLU A 31 5.25 9.65 -3.14
N PHE A 32 4.38 8.68 -2.97
CA PHE A 32 2.99 8.86 -3.36
C PHE A 32 2.34 9.96 -2.55
N VAL A 33 2.61 9.99 -1.25
CA VAL A 33 2.04 11.03 -0.40
C VAL A 33 2.63 12.39 -0.75
N ASP A 34 3.90 12.43 -1.13
CA ASP A 34 4.51 13.69 -1.51
C ASP A 34 3.78 14.35 -2.67
N VAL A 35 3.34 13.55 -3.63
CA VAL A 35 2.63 14.13 -4.76
C VAL A 35 1.12 14.13 -4.57
N ASN A 36 0.63 13.45 -3.56
CA ASN A 36 -0.80 13.39 -3.27
C ASN A 36 -1.02 13.58 -1.78
N PRO A 37 -0.72 14.77 -1.25
CA PRO A 37 -0.79 14.97 0.20
C PRO A 37 -2.16 14.72 0.80
N GLU A 38 -3.19 14.79 -0.02
CA GLU A 38 -4.52 14.55 0.50
C GLU A 38 -4.71 13.10 0.93
N PHE A 39 -3.82 12.20 0.53
CA PHE A 39 -3.93 10.80 0.91
C PHE A 39 -2.99 10.42 2.04
N GLU A 40 -2.43 11.40 2.73
CA GLU A 40 -1.46 11.09 3.77
C GLU A 40 -2.04 10.18 4.85
N VAL A 41 -3.21 10.52 5.36
CA VAL A 41 -3.78 9.74 6.45
C VAL A 41 -4.12 8.30 6.02
N PRO A 42 -4.81 8.10 4.91
CA PRO A 42 -5.07 6.72 4.48
C PRO A 42 -3.81 5.93 4.21
N THR A 43 -2.79 6.58 3.67
CA THR A 43 -1.56 5.89 3.36
C THR A 43 -0.83 5.49 4.63
N GLU A 44 -0.84 6.36 5.65
CA GLU A 44 -0.23 6.01 6.91
C GLU A 44 -0.96 4.86 7.57
N ARG A 45 -2.27 4.85 7.45
CA ARG A 45 -3.03 3.76 8.02
C ARG A 45 -2.74 2.44 7.34
N PHE A 46 -2.60 2.48 6.03
CA PHE A 46 -2.26 1.28 5.29
C PHE A 46 -0.88 0.77 5.69
N ALA A 47 0.06 1.69 5.82
CA ALA A 47 1.41 1.31 6.20
C ALA A 47 1.44 0.68 7.59
N THR A 48 0.70 1.26 8.52
CA THR A 48 0.63 0.71 9.86
C THR A 48 -0.03 -0.65 9.86
N TRP A 49 -1.07 -0.80 9.08
CA TRP A 49 -1.76 -2.08 8.98
C TRP A 49 -0.80 -3.16 8.46
N LEU A 50 -0.03 -2.81 7.43
CA LEU A 50 0.93 -3.76 6.91
C LEU A 50 2.01 -4.11 7.92
N ALA A 51 2.46 -3.10 8.67
CA ALA A 51 3.51 -3.32 9.64
C ALA A 51 3.09 -4.29 10.73
N ARG A 52 1.79 -4.34 10.98
CA ARG A 52 1.28 -5.19 12.06
C ARG A 52 0.54 -6.40 11.57
N LEU A 53 0.68 -6.69 10.31
CA LEU A 53 -0.17 -7.69 9.71
C LEU A 53 -0.03 -9.04 10.36
N ASP A 54 1.16 -9.42 10.74
CA ASP A 54 1.38 -10.71 11.33
C ASP A 54 1.50 -10.66 12.83
N ASP A 55 1.19 -9.53 13.42
CA ASP A 55 1.29 -9.38 14.84
C ASP A 55 0.03 -9.57 15.49
N GLU A 56 -0.81 -10.13 14.96
CA GLU A 56 -1.99 -10.16 15.52
C GLU A 56 -2.09 -10.75 16.70
N ASP A 57 -1.77 -10.97 17.29
CA ASP A 57 -2.01 -11.42 18.46
C ASP A 57 -2.39 -10.61 19.29
N GLU A 58 -2.58 -9.91 19.10
CA GLU A 58 -2.88 -9.37 19.70
C GLU A 58 -3.32 -9.31 19.99
#